data_9edcd79ebce94b56b51b3829f93d93e1
#
_entry.id   9edcd79ebce94b56b51b3829f93d93e1
#
_cell.length_a   1.000
_cell.length_b   1.000
_cell.length_c   1.000
_cell.angle_alpha   90.00
_cell.angle_beta   90.00
_cell.angle_gamma   90.00
#
_symmetry.space_group_name_H-M   'P 1'
#
loop_
_entity.id
_entity.type
_entity.pdbx_description
1 polymer ?
#
loop_
_entity_poly.entity_id
_entity_poly.type
_entity_poly.pdbx_seq_one_letter_code
_entity_poly.pdbx_strand_id
1 'polypeptide(L)'
;MIEKAQVFSTIDGFLNTRITQKSPIVRVITDSENYYLDSKGDKMSLSQNFSARVPLVSGEMSKGTEKPYLLLFNEIKKDDFLSKNITGAKIMPSGNVVLTNRSYDYKIAFGKPINVEKKLKNYKAFFYHAVKDTLIKSYKEVNLMFTQQVVCKK
;
A
#
# COMPACT_ATOMS: atom_id res chain seq x y z
N MET A 1 7.94 -17.90 -2.15
CA MET A 1 7.54 -18.35 -0.79
C MET A 1 6.11 -18.90 -0.84
N ILE A 2 5.88 -20.03 -0.18
CA ILE A 2 4.58 -20.70 -0.12
C ILE A 2 3.85 -20.20 1.13
N GLU A 3 2.58 -19.78 0.98
CA GLU A 3 1.71 -19.45 2.10
C GLU A 3 0.97 -20.68 2.60
N LYS A 4 0.46 -21.50 1.68
CA LYS A 4 -0.29 -22.72 1.99
C LYS A 4 -0.02 -23.77 0.94
N ALA A 5 0.22 -24.99 1.38
CA ALA A 5 0.24 -26.19 0.52
C ALA A 5 -0.81 -27.17 1.01
N GLN A 6 -1.64 -27.66 0.10
CA GLN A 6 -2.62 -28.72 0.34
C GLN A 6 -2.29 -29.89 -0.57
N VAL A 7 -2.13 -31.06 0.03
CA VAL A 7 -1.89 -32.30 -0.68
C VAL A 7 -3.08 -33.24 -0.41
N PHE A 8 -3.69 -33.73 -1.45
CA PHE A 8 -4.82 -34.69 -1.34
C PHE A 8 -4.70 -35.75 -2.44
N SER A 9 -5.10 -36.98 -2.09
CA SER A 9 -5.17 -38.07 -3.05
C SER A 9 -6.61 -38.19 -3.60
N THR A 10 -6.71 -38.50 -4.88
CA THR A 10 -7.99 -38.84 -5.50
C THR A 10 -8.24 -40.38 -5.41
N ILE A 11 -9.51 -40.78 -5.60
CA ILE A 11 -9.90 -42.18 -5.59
C ILE A 11 -9.15 -42.99 -6.68
N ASP A 12 -8.76 -42.32 -7.78
CA ASP A 12 -8.02 -42.90 -8.89
C ASP A 12 -6.50 -43.04 -8.63
N GLY A 13 -6.05 -42.73 -7.38
CA GLY A 13 -4.66 -42.89 -6.97
C GLY A 13 -3.72 -41.74 -7.35
N PHE A 14 -4.25 -40.62 -7.88
CA PHE A 14 -3.42 -39.43 -8.17
C PHE A 14 -3.20 -38.57 -6.92
N LEU A 15 -2.00 -38.06 -6.78
CA LEU A 15 -1.63 -37.09 -5.77
C LEU A 15 -1.75 -35.67 -6.34
N ASN A 16 -2.67 -34.87 -5.82
CA ASN A 16 -2.83 -33.49 -6.21
C ASN A 16 -2.22 -32.54 -5.17
N THR A 17 -1.49 -31.55 -5.63
CA THR A 17 -0.90 -30.51 -4.77
C THR A 17 -1.44 -29.14 -5.19
N ARG A 18 -2.08 -28.43 -4.26
CA ARG A 18 -2.49 -27.04 -4.44
C ARG A 18 -1.60 -26.14 -3.61
N ILE A 19 -0.88 -25.26 -4.28
CA ILE A 19 0.04 -24.32 -3.64
C ILE A 19 -0.51 -22.90 -3.77
N THR A 20 -0.60 -22.18 -2.63
CA THR A 20 -0.88 -20.74 -2.59
C THR A 20 0.44 -20.04 -2.26
N GLN A 21 0.84 -19.10 -3.10
CA GLN A 21 2.05 -18.30 -2.87
C GLN A 21 1.72 -17.09 -2.01
N LYS A 22 2.65 -16.72 -1.12
CA LYS A 22 2.62 -15.45 -0.41
C LYS A 22 2.63 -14.29 -1.40
N SER A 23 1.78 -13.30 -1.16
CA SER A 23 1.66 -12.11 -2.01
C SER A 23 2.08 -10.88 -1.22
N PRO A 24 3.10 -10.14 -1.66
CA PRO A 24 3.52 -8.94 -0.97
C PRO A 24 2.48 -7.82 -1.10
N ILE A 25 2.43 -6.93 -0.10
CA ILE A 25 1.59 -5.73 -0.10
C ILE A 25 2.41 -4.46 -0.31
N VAL A 26 3.68 -4.45 0.11
CA VAL A 26 4.61 -3.34 -0.07
C VAL A 26 6.04 -3.86 -0.26
N ARG A 27 6.88 -3.01 -0.84
CA ARG A 27 8.33 -3.16 -0.86
C ARG A 27 8.95 -2.08 0.02
N VAL A 28 9.63 -2.49 1.07
CA VAL A 28 10.32 -1.60 2.00
C VAL A 28 11.75 -1.41 1.54
N ILE A 29 12.18 -0.15 1.48
CA ILE A 29 13.53 0.25 1.13
C ILE A 29 14.08 1.08 2.28
N THR A 30 15.08 0.56 2.96
CA THR A 30 15.86 1.27 3.97
C THR A 30 17.30 1.41 3.49
N ASP A 31 18.12 2.14 4.21
CA ASP A 31 19.54 2.31 3.87
C ASP A 31 20.33 0.97 3.94
N SER A 32 19.83 0.02 4.73
CA SER A 32 20.51 -1.27 4.98
C SER A 32 19.83 -2.46 4.31
N GLU A 33 18.52 -2.41 4.09
CA GLU A 33 17.74 -3.56 3.64
C GLU A 33 16.71 -3.19 2.59
N ASN A 34 16.41 -4.18 1.73
CA ASN A 34 15.36 -4.10 0.73
C ASN A 34 14.58 -5.41 0.73
N TYR A 35 13.30 -5.36 1.10
CA TYR A 35 12.49 -6.54 1.27
C TYR A 35 11.01 -6.26 1.00
N TYR A 36 10.23 -7.32 0.79
CA TYR A 36 8.78 -7.24 0.75
C TYR A 36 8.17 -7.52 2.13
N LEU A 37 6.98 -6.96 2.37
CA LEU A 37 6.10 -7.40 3.45
C LEU A 37 4.83 -8.01 2.88
N ASP A 38 4.37 -9.10 3.47
CA ASP A 38 3.06 -9.67 3.20
C ASP A 38 1.95 -9.00 4.05
N SER A 39 0.70 -9.44 3.87
CA SER A 39 -0.46 -8.89 4.58
C SER A 39 -0.41 -9.05 6.11
N LYS A 40 0.41 -9.95 6.60
CA LYS A 40 0.61 -10.21 8.02
C LYS A 40 1.80 -9.43 8.61
N GLY A 41 2.61 -8.82 7.74
CA GLY A 41 3.83 -8.12 8.11
C GLY A 41 5.07 -9.01 8.12
N ASP A 42 4.98 -10.22 7.58
CA ASP A 42 6.14 -11.10 7.46
C ASP A 42 7.06 -10.60 6.35
N LYS A 43 8.36 -10.56 6.65
CA LYS A 43 9.39 -10.21 5.67
C LYS A 43 9.52 -11.31 4.61
N MET A 44 9.61 -10.88 3.36
CA MET A 44 9.87 -11.74 2.20
C MET A 44 11.07 -11.20 1.44
N SER A 45 12.01 -12.08 1.08
CA SER A 45 13.15 -11.72 0.24
C SER A 45 12.72 -11.33 -1.17
N LEU A 46 13.53 -10.49 -1.81
CA LEU A 46 13.36 -10.18 -3.22
C LEU A 46 13.64 -11.44 -4.07
N SER A 47 12.85 -11.61 -5.12
CA SER A 47 13.10 -12.63 -6.13
C SER A 47 13.94 -12.02 -7.26
N GLN A 48 14.92 -12.75 -7.75
CA GLN A 48 15.70 -12.35 -8.94
C GLN A 48 14.87 -12.39 -10.22
N ASN A 49 13.87 -13.25 -10.27
CA ASN A 49 13.09 -13.52 -11.48
C ASN A 49 11.74 -12.78 -11.52
N PHE A 50 11.30 -12.17 -10.41
CA PHE A 50 10.00 -11.53 -10.33
C PHE A 50 10.00 -10.32 -9.41
N SER A 51 9.48 -9.21 -9.91
CA SER A 51 9.25 -7.99 -9.12
C SER A 51 7.75 -7.73 -9.00
N ALA A 52 7.24 -7.72 -7.76
CA ALA A 52 5.85 -7.42 -7.52
C ALA A 52 5.54 -5.94 -7.73
N ARG A 53 4.38 -5.65 -8.33
CA ARG A 53 3.87 -4.28 -8.48
C ARG A 53 3.14 -3.87 -7.20
N VAL A 54 3.90 -3.38 -6.24
CA VAL A 54 3.42 -2.91 -4.94
C VAL A 54 4.02 -1.55 -4.63
N PRO A 55 3.41 -0.74 -3.76
CA PRO A 55 3.97 0.54 -3.35
C PRO A 55 5.37 0.40 -2.75
N LEU A 56 6.25 1.35 -3.07
CA LEU A 56 7.57 1.47 -2.47
C LEU A 56 7.46 2.26 -1.17
N VAL A 57 7.91 1.68 -0.06
CA VAL A 57 7.88 2.32 1.25
C VAL A 57 9.29 2.69 1.67
N SER A 58 9.53 3.96 1.97
CA SER A 58 10.77 4.48 2.54
C SER A 58 10.53 5.00 3.95
N GLY A 59 11.59 5.04 4.75
CA GLY A 59 11.53 5.37 6.17
C GLY A 59 11.36 4.14 7.05
N GLU A 60 11.44 4.33 8.35
CA GLU A 60 11.42 3.23 9.31
C GLU A 60 10.06 3.10 9.97
N MET A 61 9.55 1.88 9.98
CA MET A 61 8.45 1.49 10.86
C MET A 61 9.06 1.09 12.20
N SER A 62 8.76 1.86 13.26
CA SER A 62 9.22 1.50 14.61
C SER A 62 8.70 0.12 15.00
N LYS A 63 9.59 -0.72 15.53
CA LYS A 63 9.22 -2.07 16.02
C LYS A 63 8.06 -1.98 17.01
N GLY A 64 7.05 -2.80 16.79
CA GLY A 64 5.84 -2.82 17.63
C GLY A 64 4.73 -1.86 17.20
N THR A 65 4.96 -0.99 16.22
CA THR A 65 3.95 -0.05 15.70
C THR A 65 3.60 -0.30 14.23
N GLU A 66 3.95 -1.46 13.69
CA GLU A 66 3.75 -1.78 12.27
C GLU A 66 2.27 -1.97 11.90
N LYS A 67 1.44 -2.43 12.84
CA LYS A 67 0.02 -2.79 12.58
C LYS A 67 -0.80 -1.70 11.87
N PRO A 68 -0.77 -0.42 12.28
CA PRO A 68 -1.51 0.62 11.57
C PRO A 68 -1.04 0.84 10.14
N TYR A 69 0.26 0.72 9.87
CA TYR A 69 0.80 0.83 8.52
C TYR A 69 0.41 -0.37 7.65
N LEU A 70 0.45 -1.58 8.22
CA LEU A 70 -0.02 -2.78 7.52
C LEU A 70 -1.51 -2.67 7.17
N LEU A 71 -2.33 -2.11 8.07
CA LEU A 71 -3.74 -1.84 7.76
C LEU A 71 -3.87 -0.89 6.56
N LEU A 72 -3.12 0.21 6.55
CA LEU A 72 -3.12 1.16 5.43
C LEU A 72 -2.77 0.48 4.11
N PHE A 73 -1.68 -0.29 4.07
CA PHE A 73 -1.24 -0.93 2.85
C PHE A 73 -2.14 -2.10 2.40
N ASN A 74 -2.75 -2.81 3.35
CA ASN A 74 -3.76 -3.82 3.05
C ASN A 74 -5.00 -3.19 2.40
N GLU A 75 -5.49 -2.06 2.93
CA GLU A 75 -6.63 -1.34 2.34
C GLU A 75 -6.29 -0.78 0.94
N ILE A 76 -5.08 -0.25 0.75
CA ILE A 76 -4.62 0.17 -0.59
C ILE A 76 -4.62 -1.02 -1.55
N LYS A 77 -4.13 -2.19 -1.12
CA LYS A 77 -4.05 -3.38 -1.98
C LYS A 77 -5.42 -3.96 -2.34
N LYS A 78 -6.38 -3.93 -1.42
CA LYS A 78 -7.74 -4.43 -1.64
C LYS A 78 -8.52 -3.62 -2.69
N ASP A 79 -8.23 -2.34 -2.82
CA ASP A 79 -8.94 -1.44 -3.72
C ASP A 79 -8.19 -1.32 -5.05
N ASP A 80 -8.86 -1.68 -6.14
CA ASP A 80 -8.27 -1.70 -7.48
C ASP A 80 -7.80 -0.31 -7.96
N PHE A 81 -8.52 0.75 -7.61
CA PHE A 81 -8.11 2.11 -7.93
C PHE A 81 -6.89 2.53 -7.12
N LEU A 82 -6.91 2.32 -5.80
CA LEU A 82 -5.82 2.72 -4.92
C LEU A 82 -4.53 1.97 -5.23
N SER A 83 -4.61 0.66 -5.49
CA SER A 83 -3.46 -0.19 -5.82
C SER A 83 -2.78 0.22 -7.13
N LYS A 84 -3.54 0.75 -8.08
CA LYS A 84 -3.02 1.28 -9.35
C LYS A 84 -2.52 2.72 -9.25
N ASN A 85 -3.14 3.51 -8.38
CA ASN A 85 -2.88 4.95 -8.25
C ASN A 85 -1.72 5.26 -7.29
N ILE A 86 -1.64 4.57 -6.14
CA ILE A 86 -0.62 4.83 -5.12
C ILE A 86 0.61 3.99 -5.41
N THR A 87 1.74 4.65 -5.67
CA THR A 87 3.00 4.00 -6.05
C THR A 87 4.05 4.01 -4.96
N GLY A 88 3.89 4.86 -3.96
CA GLY A 88 4.88 4.97 -2.90
C GLY A 88 4.32 5.55 -1.62
N ALA A 89 5.08 5.35 -0.55
CA ALA A 89 4.83 5.95 0.75
C ALA A 89 6.15 6.29 1.43
N LYS A 90 6.19 7.44 2.10
CA LYS A 90 7.29 7.82 2.96
C LYS A 90 6.78 7.89 4.40
N ILE A 91 7.37 7.10 5.28
CA ILE A 91 7.10 7.14 6.71
C ILE A 91 8.06 8.14 7.33
N MET A 92 7.51 9.17 7.94
CA MET A 92 8.28 10.21 8.60
C MET A 92 8.64 9.80 10.04
N PRO A 93 9.72 10.33 10.63
CA PRO A 93 10.07 10.05 12.04
C PRO A 93 8.95 10.39 13.03
N SER A 94 8.05 11.31 12.67
CA SER A 94 6.86 11.67 13.45
C SER A 94 5.75 10.59 13.42
N GLY A 95 5.92 9.53 12.63
CA GLY A 95 4.91 8.50 12.37
C GLY A 95 3.86 8.88 11.32
N ASN A 96 3.99 10.06 10.71
CA ASN A 96 3.13 10.48 9.62
C ASN A 96 3.54 9.79 8.32
N VAL A 97 2.56 9.56 7.45
CA VAL A 97 2.75 8.97 6.13
C VAL A 97 2.46 9.99 5.05
N VAL A 98 3.34 10.08 4.08
CA VAL A 98 3.14 10.83 2.84
C VAL A 98 3.07 9.80 1.71
N LEU A 99 1.94 9.78 0.98
CA LEU A 99 1.76 8.88 -0.15
C LEU A 99 2.10 9.60 -1.46
N THR A 100 2.55 8.83 -2.44
CA THR A 100 2.85 9.29 -3.80
C THR A 100 1.89 8.61 -4.76
N ASN A 101 1.28 9.39 -5.66
CA ASN A 101 0.43 8.84 -6.70
C ASN A 101 1.22 8.68 -8.04
N ARG A 102 0.62 7.93 -8.96
CA ARG A 102 1.23 7.58 -10.25
C ARG A 102 1.16 8.69 -11.29
N SER A 103 0.05 9.41 -11.32
CA SER A 103 -0.36 10.17 -12.50
C SER A 103 -0.14 11.67 -12.36
N TYR A 104 0.10 12.15 -11.15
CA TYR A 104 0.19 13.58 -10.84
C TYR A 104 1.30 13.85 -9.82
N ASP A 105 1.89 15.05 -9.88
CA ASP A 105 3.05 15.41 -9.05
C ASP A 105 2.70 15.84 -7.61
N TYR A 106 1.41 15.91 -7.24
CA TYR A 106 1.05 16.28 -5.89
C TYR A 106 1.38 15.16 -4.89
N LYS A 107 1.74 15.56 -3.69
CA LYS A 107 1.94 14.65 -2.55
C LYS A 107 0.63 14.50 -1.78
N ILE A 108 0.40 13.32 -1.24
CA ILE A 108 -0.77 13.03 -0.40
C ILE A 108 -0.30 12.98 1.05
N ALA A 109 -0.56 14.05 1.81
CA ALA A 109 -0.27 14.10 3.24
C ALA A 109 -1.32 13.29 4.01
N PHE A 110 -1.09 12.00 4.16
CA PHE A 110 -2.02 11.09 4.82
C PHE A 110 -2.05 11.30 6.35
N GLY A 111 -0.91 11.71 6.92
CA GLY A 111 -0.74 11.83 8.37
C GLY A 111 -0.59 10.48 9.05
N LYS A 112 -0.96 10.39 10.33
CA LYS A 112 -0.94 9.11 11.06
C LYS A 112 -1.92 8.10 10.43
N PRO A 113 -1.58 6.81 10.38
CA PRO A 113 -2.42 5.76 9.80
C PRO A 113 -3.58 5.35 10.75
N ILE A 114 -4.43 6.33 11.04
CA ILE A 114 -5.68 6.20 11.80
C ILE A 114 -6.85 6.56 10.89
N ASN A 115 -8.03 5.98 11.13
CA ASN A 115 -9.23 6.16 10.28
C ASN A 115 -8.94 5.91 8.78
N VAL A 116 -8.15 4.89 8.51
CA VAL A 116 -7.56 4.61 7.20
C VAL A 116 -8.61 4.51 6.10
N GLU A 117 -9.65 3.70 6.30
CA GLU A 117 -10.71 3.50 5.32
C GLU A 117 -11.41 4.81 4.95
N LYS A 118 -11.74 5.63 5.96
CA LYS A 118 -12.43 6.91 5.75
C LYS A 118 -11.56 7.89 4.96
N LYS A 119 -10.28 8.00 5.31
CA LYS A 119 -9.33 8.86 4.59
C LYS A 119 -9.12 8.42 3.15
N LEU A 120 -8.98 7.12 2.91
CA LEU A 120 -8.84 6.58 1.55
C LEU A 120 -10.12 6.79 0.72
N LYS A 121 -11.30 6.63 1.32
CA LYS A 121 -12.59 6.95 0.67
C LYS A 121 -12.69 8.42 0.29
N ASN A 122 -12.28 9.33 1.19
CA ASN A 122 -12.25 10.76 0.93
C ASN A 122 -11.27 11.10 -0.21
N TYR A 123 -10.11 10.46 -0.23
CA TYR A 123 -9.15 10.63 -1.32
C TYR A 123 -9.73 10.20 -2.67
N LYS A 124 -10.42 9.07 -2.74
CA LYS A 124 -11.10 8.62 -3.97
C LYS A 124 -12.13 9.63 -4.44
N ALA A 125 -12.99 10.10 -3.54
CA ALA A 125 -14.01 11.11 -3.87
C ALA A 125 -13.37 12.40 -4.40
N PHE A 126 -12.34 12.91 -3.72
CA PHE A 126 -11.56 14.05 -4.18
C PHE A 126 -10.99 13.82 -5.58
N PHE A 127 -10.32 12.69 -5.79
CA PHE A 127 -9.68 12.38 -7.08
C PHE A 127 -10.69 12.42 -8.24
N TYR A 128 -11.84 11.77 -8.10
CA TYR A 128 -12.86 11.74 -9.14
C TYR A 128 -13.44 13.13 -9.45
N HIS A 129 -13.62 13.97 -8.44
CA HIS A 129 -14.06 15.36 -8.66
C HIS A 129 -12.96 16.19 -9.33
N ALA A 130 -11.75 16.17 -8.79
CA ALA A 130 -10.64 16.99 -9.27
C ALA A 130 -10.22 16.65 -10.71
N VAL A 131 -10.37 15.39 -11.12
CA VAL A 131 -10.13 14.97 -12.52
C VAL A 131 -11.18 15.55 -13.45
N LYS A 132 -12.46 15.51 -13.06
CA LYS A 132 -13.55 16.09 -13.87
C LYS A 132 -13.39 17.60 -14.08
N ASP A 133 -13.00 18.30 -13.02
CA ASP A 133 -12.84 19.75 -13.04
C ASP A 133 -11.50 20.21 -13.64
N THR A 134 -10.65 19.28 -14.12
CA THR A 134 -9.29 19.54 -14.65
C THR A 134 -8.35 20.25 -13.69
N LEU A 135 -8.75 20.50 -12.46
CA LEU A 135 -7.99 21.22 -11.43
C LEU A 135 -6.88 20.37 -10.80
N ILE A 136 -6.93 19.06 -10.99
CA ILE A 136 -6.03 18.12 -10.33
C ILE A 136 -4.54 18.42 -10.59
N LYS A 137 -4.22 18.96 -11.77
CA LYS A 137 -2.85 19.33 -12.15
C LYS A 137 -2.32 20.57 -11.43
N SER A 138 -3.20 21.39 -10.87
CA SER A 138 -2.81 22.63 -10.16
C SER A 138 -2.44 22.39 -8.70
N TYR A 139 -2.75 21.21 -8.16
CA TYR A 139 -2.45 20.91 -6.78
C TYR A 139 -1.02 20.40 -6.59
N LYS A 140 -0.39 20.83 -5.50
CA LYS A 140 0.93 20.37 -5.02
C LYS A 140 0.81 19.42 -3.84
N GLU A 141 -0.23 19.58 -3.05
CA GLU A 141 -0.49 18.74 -1.88
C GLU A 141 -1.99 18.50 -1.68
N VAL A 142 -2.32 17.27 -1.36
CA VAL A 142 -3.65 16.82 -0.94
C VAL A 142 -3.54 16.33 0.50
N ASN A 143 -4.15 17.05 1.43
CA ASN A 143 -4.06 16.77 2.86
C ASN A 143 -5.27 15.96 3.32
N LEU A 144 -5.03 14.74 3.82
CA LEU A 144 -5.99 13.80 4.36
C LEU A 144 -5.89 13.64 5.89
N MET A 145 -5.16 14.51 6.58
CA MET A 145 -5.05 14.41 8.05
C MET A 145 -6.40 14.58 8.73
N PHE A 146 -7.30 15.36 8.12
CA PHE A 146 -8.66 15.59 8.61
C PHE A 146 -9.61 14.55 8.03
N THR A 147 -10.40 13.92 8.90
CA THR A 147 -11.32 12.85 8.47
C THR A 147 -12.63 13.34 7.87
N GLN A 148 -12.93 14.63 7.99
CA GLN A 148 -14.20 15.21 7.52
C GLN A 148 -14.04 16.00 6.22
N GLN A 149 -12.83 16.40 5.87
CA GLN A 149 -12.57 17.22 4.68
C GLN A 149 -11.21 16.87 4.06
N VAL A 150 -11.09 17.13 2.77
CA VAL A 150 -9.84 17.09 2.04
C VAL A 150 -9.39 18.52 1.78
N VAL A 151 -8.21 18.89 2.25
CA VAL A 151 -7.64 20.22 2.07
C VAL A 151 -6.55 20.15 1.00
N CYS A 152 -6.67 20.98 -0.04
CA CYS A 152 -5.74 20.99 -1.15
C CYS A 152 -4.94 22.28 -1.17
N LYS A 153 -3.64 22.15 -1.45
CA LYS A 153 -2.73 23.28 -1.63
C LYS A 153 -2.30 23.32 -3.10
N LYS A 154 -2.42 24.50 -3.69
CA LYS A 154 -1.92 24.81 -5.05
C LYS A 154 -0.45 25.16 -5.05
#